data_17b5a7319b597fbc227b1d1b84b28c76
#
_entry.id   17b5a7319b597fbc227b1d1b84b28c76
#
_cell.length_a   1.000
_cell.length_b   1.000
_cell.length_c   1.000
_cell.angle_alpha   90.00
_cell.angle_beta   90.00
_cell.angle_gamma   90.00
#
_symmetry.space_group_name_H-M   'P 1'
#
loop_
_entity.id
_entity.type
_entity.pdbx_description
1 polymer ?
#
loop_
_entity_poly.entity_id
_entity_poly.type
_entity_poly.pdbx_seq_one_letter_code
_entity_poly.pdbx_strand_id
1 'polypeptide(L)'
;MSHCTTFAEAGRLVDAGRRAPFLLTLCEEDENELHITICCAKAEPNAQTPSTGNAALDDTLAHCTPLSPDENAKIELIFENYLLYQVRNESYCVFDADEVRSGTYLCTFERSQLLDYLPRAIDVHLIPDGTDAPASRKHYGIYTQNQIIDIVAPSEPTRHLRISYA
;
A
#
# COMPACT_ATOMS: atom_id res chain seq x y z
N MET A 1 14.56 -11.43 -14.13
CA MET A 1 13.67 -11.29 -12.96
C MET A 1 14.37 -10.41 -11.96
N SER A 2 13.84 -9.23 -11.66
CA SER A 2 14.36 -8.39 -10.58
C SER A 2 13.81 -8.92 -9.26
N HIS A 3 14.64 -9.48 -8.41
CA HIS A 3 14.22 -9.93 -7.07
C HIS A 3 14.31 -8.73 -6.12
N CYS A 4 13.17 -8.27 -5.67
CA CYS A 4 13.06 -7.28 -4.62
C CYS A 4 13.35 -7.96 -3.27
N THR A 5 14.29 -7.43 -2.49
CA THR A 5 14.70 -8.06 -1.23
C THR A 5 14.19 -7.34 0.02
N THR A 6 13.70 -6.07 -0.09
CA THR A 6 13.19 -5.28 1.04
C THR A 6 11.89 -4.54 0.68
N PHE A 7 11.06 -4.21 1.68
CA PHE A 7 9.85 -3.40 1.48
C PHE A 7 10.18 -2.05 0.81
N ALA A 8 11.32 -1.46 1.19
CA ALA A 8 11.83 -0.24 0.60
C ALA A 8 12.22 -0.41 -0.89
N GLU A 9 12.72 -1.57 -1.32
CA GLU A 9 13.00 -1.85 -2.74
C GLU A 9 11.71 -2.00 -3.55
N ALA A 10 10.70 -2.67 -2.99
CA ALA A 10 9.37 -2.70 -3.59
C ALA A 10 8.81 -1.29 -3.76
N GLY A 11 8.96 -0.45 -2.72
CA GLY A 11 8.57 0.97 -2.78
C GLY A 11 9.25 1.72 -3.92
N ARG A 12 10.57 1.58 -4.08
CA ARG A 12 11.30 2.22 -5.18
C ARG A 12 10.81 1.79 -6.58
N LEU A 13 10.42 0.53 -6.73
CA LEU A 13 9.86 0.04 -8.00
C LEU A 13 8.51 0.70 -8.31
N VAL A 14 7.63 0.79 -7.31
CA VAL A 14 6.34 1.48 -7.45
C VAL A 14 6.54 2.96 -7.71
N ASP A 15 7.43 3.61 -6.94
CA ASP A 15 7.73 5.04 -7.06
C ASP A 15 8.32 5.43 -8.42
N ALA A 16 9.06 4.51 -9.07
CA ALA A 16 9.60 4.72 -10.42
C ALA A 16 8.50 4.98 -11.45
N GLY A 17 7.31 4.41 -11.27
CA GLY A 17 6.13 4.67 -12.10
C GLY A 17 5.49 6.04 -11.85
N ARG A 18 5.85 6.75 -10.77
CA ARG A 18 5.30 8.04 -10.35
C ARG A 18 3.77 8.07 -10.26
N ARG A 19 3.16 6.93 -9.99
CA ARG A 19 1.70 6.75 -9.88
C ARG A 19 1.40 5.79 -8.76
N ALA A 20 0.34 6.08 -8.01
CA ALA A 20 -0.13 5.15 -7.00
C ALA A 20 -0.50 3.80 -7.65
N PRO A 21 -0.15 2.67 -7.05
CA PRO A 21 -0.53 1.35 -7.56
C PRO A 21 -2.02 1.11 -7.38
N PHE A 22 -2.54 0.08 -8.06
CA PHE A 22 -3.88 -0.45 -7.80
C PHE A 22 -3.79 -1.55 -6.74
N LEU A 23 -4.74 -1.58 -5.82
CA LEU A 23 -4.98 -2.74 -4.96
C LEU A 23 -5.76 -3.78 -5.77
N LEU A 24 -5.22 -5.00 -5.87
CA LEU A 24 -5.90 -6.12 -6.52
C LEU A 24 -6.61 -7.01 -5.51
N THR A 25 -5.88 -7.43 -4.46
CA THR A 25 -6.44 -8.27 -3.40
C THR A 25 -5.93 -7.84 -2.04
N LEU A 26 -6.76 -8.04 -1.03
CA LEU A 26 -6.42 -7.97 0.38
C LEU A 26 -7.24 -9.07 1.06
N CYS A 27 -6.58 -10.06 1.62
CA CYS A 27 -7.24 -11.20 2.28
C CYS A 27 -6.33 -11.80 3.35
N GLU A 28 -6.94 -12.51 4.27
CA GLU A 28 -6.25 -13.41 5.19
C GLU A 28 -6.38 -14.83 4.61
N GLU A 29 -5.25 -15.47 4.29
CA GLU A 29 -5.23 -16.81 3.76
C GLU A 29 -5.00 -17.87 4.84
N ASP A 30 -4.12 -17.54 5.81
CA ASP A 30 -3.83 -18.34 6.99
C ASP A 30 -4.01 -17.51 8.26
N GLU A 31 -3.98 -18.15 9.42
CA GLU A 31 -4.16 -17.48 10.73
C GLU A 31 -3.06 -16.43 10.96
N ASN A 32 -3.48 -15.18 11.15
CA ASN A 32 -2.61 -14.01 11.35
C ASN A 32 -1.68 -13.69 10.15
N GLU A 33 -2.04 -14.14 8.95
CA GLU A 33 -1.29 -13.88 7.73
C GLU A 33 -2.11 -13.03 6.77
N LEU A 34 -1.67 -11.78 6.54
CA LEU A 34 -2.34 -10.83 5.66
C LEU A 34 -1.64 -10.77 4.31
N HIS A 35 -2.36 -11.16 3.26
CA HIS A 35 -1.91 -11.10 1.89
C HIS A 35 -2.44 -9.87 1.19
N ILE A 36 -1.55 -9.09 0.59
CA ILE A 36 -1.86 -7.88 -0.16
C ILE A 36 -1.20 -7.96 -1.53
N THR A 37 -2.00 -7.97 -2.59
CA THR A 37 -1.48 -7.87 -3.96
C THR A 37 -1.78 -6.50 -4.51
N ILE A 38 -0.75 -5.79 -4.93
CA ILE A 38 -0.84 -4.54 -5.67
C ILE A 38 -0.25 -4.71 -7.07
N CYS A 39 -0.64 -3.84 -8.00
CA CYS A 39 0.04 -3.74 -9.29
C CYS A 39 0.32 -2.29 -9.64
N CYS A 40 1.42 -2.08 -10.38
CA CYS A 40 1.77 -0.76 -10.87
C CYS A 40 0.67 -0.22 -11.80
N ALA A 41 0.53 1.11 -11.84
CA ALA A 41 -0.36 1.77 -12.77
C ALA A 41 0.37 2.05 -14.09
N LYS A 42 -0.27 1.74 -15.22
CA LYS A 42 0.18 2.14 -16.56
C LYS A 42 -0.78 3.13 -17.19
N ALA A 43 -0.24 4.03 -18.00
CA ALA A 43 -1.02 4.99 -18.76
C ALA A 43 -1.61 4.31 -20.02
N GLU A 44 -2.86 4.61 -20.32
CA GLU A 44 -3.58 4.13 -21.50
C GLU A 44 -3.87 5.30 -22.47
N PRO A 45 -2.87 5.81 -23.19
CA PRO A 45 -3.01 7.04 -23.99
C PRO A 45 -4.02 6.91 -25.13
N ASN A 46 -4.35 5.69 -25.55
CA ASN A 46 -5.31 5.42 -26.62
C ASN A 46 -6.69 4.97 -26.11
N ALA A 47 -6.92 4.99 -24.81
CA ALA A 47 -8.22 4.62 -24.26
C ALA A 47 -9.25 5.69 -24.63
N GLN A 48 -10.43 5.24 -25.03
CA GLN A 48 -11.55 6.15 -25.29
C GLN A 48 -12.04 6.74 -23.97
N THR A 49 -12.10 8.06 -23.90
CA THR A 49 -12.69 8.76 -22.76
C THR A 49 -14.20 8.56 -22.78
N PRO A 50 -14.81 8.01 -21.72
CA PRO A 50 -16.25 7.84 -21.66
C PRO A 50 -16.95 9.21 -21.65
N SER A 51 -18.07 9.34 -22.39
CA SER A 51 -18.91 10.52 -22.28
C SER A 51 -19.74 10.45 -20.99
N THR A 52 -19.69 11.52 -20.21
CA THR A 52 -20.42 11.65 -18.95
C THR A 52 -21.78 12.31 -19.13
N GLY A 53 -22.05 12.88 -20.33
CA GLY A 53 -23.23 13.71 -20.60
C GLY A 53 -23.09 15.16 -20.08
N ASN A 54 -21.94 15.53 -19.52
CA ASN A 54 -21.60 16.88 -19.10
C ASN A 54 -20.42 17.39 -19.93
N ALA A 55 -20.68 18.35 -20.81
CA ALA A 55 -19.70 18.86 -21.77
C ALA A 55 -18.42 19.41 -21.10
N ALA A 56 -18.53 20.09 -19.96
CA ALA A 56 -17.38 20.65 -19.25
C ALA A 56 -16.52 19.54 -18.63
N LEU A 57 -17.13 18.48 -18.13
CA LEU A 57 -16.42 17.32 -17.60
C LEU A 57 -15.80 16.50 -18.73
N ASP A 58 -16.52 16.30 -19.83
CA ASP A 58 -16.03 15.58 -21.01
C ASP A 58 -14.81 16.30 -21.63
N ASP A 59 -14.81 17.65 -21.69
CA ASP A 59 -13.66 18.44 -22.12
C ASP A 59 -12.46 18.27 -21.18
N THR A 60 -12.67 18.27 -19.88
CA THR A 60 -11.61 18.01 -18.89
C THR A 60 -11.03 16.61 -19.06
N LEU A 61 -11.90 15.60 -19.18
CA LEU A 61 -11.49 14.20 -19.35
C LEU A 61 -10.76 13.94 -20.66
N ALA A 62 -11.07 14.69 -21.73
CA ALA A 62 -10.39 14.58 -23.00
C ALA A 62 -8.88 14.93 -22.91
N HIS A 63 -8.48 15.70 -21.89
CA HIS A 63 -7.09 16.05 -21.62
C HIS A 63 -6.43 15.13 -20.57
N CYS A 64 -7.14 14.16 -20.03
CA CYS A 64 -6.63 13.21 -19.07
C CYS A 64 -6.21 11.90 -19.76
N THR A 65 -5.11 11.32 -19.31
CA THR A 65 -4.72 9.96 -19.73
C THR A 65 -5.24 8.98 -18.70
N PRO A 66 -6.16 8.06 -19.04
CA PRO A 66 -6.63 7.05 -18.14
C PRO A 66 -5.49 6.14 -17.65
N LEU A 67 -5.63 5.67 -16.43
CA LEU A 67 -4.72 4.68 -15.83
C LEU A 67 -5.41 3.32 -15.75
N SER A 68 -4.65 2.28 -16.02
CA SER A 68 -5.07 0.89 -15.83
C SER A 68 -4.06 0.10 -15.02
N PRO A 69 -4.46 -1.02 -14.39
CA PRO A 69 -3.54 -1.94 -13.75
C PRO A 69 -2.56 -2.55 -14.77
N ASP A 70 -1.28 -2.56 -14.45
CA ASP A 70 -0.30 -3.32 -15.23
C ASP A 70 -0.20 -4.75 -14.71
N GLU A 71 -0.94 -5.66 -15.32
CA GLU A 71 -1.00 -7.07 -14.94
C GLU A 71 0.38 -7.77 -14.96
N ASN A 72 1.37 -7.17 -15.60
CA ASN A 72 2.74 -7.69 -15.69
C ASN A 72 3.63 -7.16 -14.56
N ALA A 73 3.17 -6.22 -13.75
CA ALA A 73 3.93 -5.58 -12.68
C ALA A 73 3.20 -5.72 -11.33
N LYS A 74 3.02 -6.96 -10.88
CA LYS A 74 2.37 -7.29 -9.61
C LYS A 74 3.40 -7.48 -8.50
N ILE A 75 3.04 -6.98 -7.32
CA ILE A 75 3.79 -7.14 -6.08
C ILE A 75 2.86 -7.75 -5.05
N GLU A 76 3.22 -8.89 -4.53
CA GLU A 76 2.54 -9.56 -3.43
C GLU A 76 3.34 -9.32 -2.16
N LEU A 77 2.66 -8.87 -1.12
CA LEU A 77 3.20 -8.57 0.20
C LEU A 77 2.47 -9.47 1.20
N ILE A 78 3.22 -10.25 1.97
CA ILE A 78 2.67 -11.14 2.99
C ILE A 78 3.18 -10.67 4.34
N PHE A 79 2.25 -10.25 5.19
CA PHE A 79 2.54 -9.84 6.57
C PHE A 79 2.21 -10.99 7.51
N GLU A 80 3.21 -11.75 7.89
CA GLU A 80 3.10 -12.79 8.90
C GLU A 80 2.99 -12.15 10.30
N ASN A 81 2.05 -12.65 11.11
CA ASN A 81 1.83 -12.19 12.48
C ASN A 81 1.58 -10.66 12.58
N TYR A 82 0.78 -10.10 11.67
CA TYR A 82 0.37 -8.71 11.80
C TYR A 82 -0.38 -8.48 13.13
N LEU A 83 -0.21 -7.29 13.70
CA LEU A 83 -0.82 -6.93 14.99
C LEU A 83 -2.15 -6.21 14.80
N LEU A 84 -2.21 -5.38 13.77
CA LEU A 84 -3.39 -4.61 13.40
C LEU A 84 -3.25 -4.18 11.95
N TYR A 85 -4.36 -4.18 11.22
CA TYR A 85 -4.45 -3.47 9.97
C TYR A 85 -5.76 -2.70 9.85
N GLN A 86 -5.76 -1.66 9.04
CA GLN A 86 -6.95 -0.89 8.69
C GLN A 86 -6.90 -0.48 7.22
N VAL A 87 -8.09 -0.29 6.66
CA VAL A 87 -8.25 0.24 5.30
C VAL A 87 -9.02 1.55 5.39
N ARG A 88 -8.45 2.59 4.79
CA ARG A 88 -9.06 3.92 4.72
C ARG A 88 -9.36 4.26 3.26
N ASN A 89 -10.49 4.93 3.02
CA ASN A 89 -10.77 5.52 1.71
C ASN A 89 -9.88 6.75 1.53
N GLU A 90 -9.05 6.76 0.49
CA GLU A 90 -8.07 7.81 0.21
C GLU A 90 -8.71 9.20 0.12
N SER A 91 -9.87 9.31 -0.49
CA SER A 91 -10.58 10.59 -0.70
C SER A 91 -10.98 11.32 0.60
N TYR A 92 -11.00 10.62 1.74
CA TYR A 92 -11.39 11.19 3.04
C TYR A 92 -10.24 11.19 4.05
N CYS A 93 -9.04 10.82 3.63
CA CYS A 93 -7.89 10.79 4.53
C CYS A 93 -7.35 12.19 4.81
N VAL A 94 -7.05 12.43 6.08
CA VAL A 94 -6.29 13.60 6.52
C VAL A 94 -4.88 13.12 6.85
N PHE A 95 -3.89 13.84 6.34
CA PHE A 95 -2.48 13.58 6.66
C PHE A 95 -2.09 14.34 7.91
N ASP A 96 -1.45 13.65 8.84
CA ASP A 96 -0.90 14.26 10.04
C ASP A 96 0.48 14.84 9.74
N ALA A 97 0.66 16.13 10.05
CA ALA A 97 1.94 16.81 9.87
C ALA A 97 3.03 16.31 10.84
N ASP A 98 2.63 15.63 11.93
CA ASP A 98 3.54 15.10 12.94
C ASP A 98 4.03 13.68 12.64
N GLU A 99 3.48 13.02 11.61
CA GLU A 99 3.95 11.71 11.18
C GLU A 99 5.33 11.79 10.52
N VAL A 100 6.20 10.84 10.89
CA VAL A 100 7.53 10.70 10.29
C VAL A 100 7.54 9.42 9.48
N ARG A 101 7.66 9.55 8.15
CA ARG A 101 7.60 8.41 7.23
C ARG A 101 8.69 8.48 6.16
N SER A 102 9.03 7.31 5.62
CA SER A 102 9.90 7.11 4.46
C SER A 102 9.13 6.37 3.36
N GLY A 103 9.38 6.71 2.09
CA GLY A 103 8.66 6.17 0.91
C GLY A 103 7.53 7.09 0.44
N THR A 104 7.02 6.83 -0.76
CA THR A 104 5.93 7.60 -1.37
C THR A 104 4.62 6.80 -1.35
N TYR A 105 4.58 5.67 -2.03
CA TYR A 105 3.39 4.81 -2.12
C TYR A 105 3.47 3.60 -1.18
N LEU A 106 4.66 3.05 -0.97
CA LEU A 106 4.93 2.08 0.09
C LEU A 106 5.77 2.78 1.15
N CYS A 107 5.17 3.05 2.29
CA CYS A 107 5.76 3.86 3.35
C CYS A 107 6.05 3.02 4.59
N THR A 108 7.14 3.34 5.27
CA THR A 108 7.39 2.94 6.65
C THR A 108 7.35 4.14 7.55
N PHE A 109 6.73 4.01 8.73
CA PHE A 109 6.57 5.10 9.68
C PHE A 109 7.46 4.87 10.89
N GLU A 110 8.21 5.89 11.26
CA GLU A 110 8.93 5.96 12.54
C GLU A 110 8.02 6.47 13.65
N ARG A 111 7.08 7.37 13.29
CA ARG A 111 6.05 7.93 14.18
C ARG A 111 4.75 8.09 13.42
N SER A 112 3.64 7.63 14.03
CA SER A 112 2.29 7.79 13.49
C SER A 112 1.24 7.71 14.57
N GLN A 113 0.07 8.30 14.31
CA GLN A 113 -1.10 8.18 15.19
C GLN A 113 -1.53 6.72 15.39
N LEU A 114 -1.32 5.85 14.39
CA LEU A 114 -1.65 4.44 14.50
C LEU A 114 -0.75 3.73 15.51
N LEU A 115 0.56 4.04 15.54
CA LEU A 115 1.48 3.52 16.55
C LEU A 115 1.13 4.02 17.95
N ASP A 116 0.71 5.28 18.08
CA ASP A 116 0.27 5.86 19.35
C ASP A 116 -1.07 5.27 19.84
N TYR A 117 -1.92 4.85 18.91
CA TYR A 117 -3.21 4.20 19.19
C TYR A 117 -3.04 2.73 19.57
N LEU A 118 -2.04 2.04 19.04
CA LEU A 118 -1.85 0.60 19.18
C LEU A 118 -1.98 0.07 20.63
N PRO A 119 -1.34 0.70 21.66
CA PRO A 119 -1.46 0.23 23.06
C PRO A 119 -2.88 0.31 23.63
N ARG A 120 -3.79 1.02 22.97
CA ARG A 120 -5.21 1.11 23.36
C ARG A 120 -6.08 0.09 22.62
N ALA A 121 -5.59 -0.40 21.46
CA ALA A 121 -6.32 -1.30 20.59
C ALA A 121 -6.04 -2.77 20.90
N ILE A 122 -4.82 -3.08 21.35
CA ILE A 122 -4.36 -4.45 21.61
C ILE A 122 -3.64 -4.54 22.96
N ASP A 123 -3.64 -5.72 23.56
CA ASP A 123 -2.81 -6.00 24.73
C ASP A 123 -1.38 -6.32 24.28
N VAL A 124 -0.52 -5.32 24.40
CA VAL A 124 0.89 -5.41 23.97
C VAL A 124 1.71 -6.44 24.73
N HIS A 125 1.25 -6.86 25.93
CA HIS A 125 1.92 -7.88 26.72
C HIS A 125 1.70 -9.30 26.20
N LEU A 126 0.72 -9.49 25.33
CA LEU A 126 0.44 -10.78 24.68
C LEU A 126 1.24 -11.01 23.40
N ILE A 127 2.00 -10.00 22.94
CA ILE A 127 2.85 -10.15 21.75
C ILE A 127 4.01 -11.09 22.10
N PRO A 128 4.22 -12.20 21.33
CA PRO A 128 5.30 -13.14 21.59
C PRO A 128 6.70 -12.48 21.55
N ASP A 129 7.64 -13.06 22.28
CA ASP A 129 9.09 -12.78 22.22
C ASP A 129 9.55 -11.40 22.71
N GLY A 130 8.93 -10.87 23.76
CA GLY A 130 9.48 -9.68 24.44
C GLY A 130 9.52 -8.44 23.55
N THR A 131 8.67 -8.40 22.53
CA THR A 131 8.49 -7.25 21.66
C THR A 131 7.77 -6.08 22.35
N ASP A 132 7.85 -6.03 23.70
CA ASP A 132 7.41 -4.86 24.48
C ASP A 132 8.15 -3.58 24.10
N ALA A 133 9.30 -3.70 23.43
CA ALA A 133 10.02 -2.55 22.93
C ALA A 133 9.23 -1.91 21.76
N PRO A 134 8.84 -0.63 21.85
CA PRO A 134 8.19 0.10 20.78
C PRO A 134 8.95 0.01 19.43
N ALA A 135 10.27 -0.17 19.51
CA ALA A 135 11.16 -0.28 18.34
C ALA A 135 10.96 -1.57 17.51
N SER A 136 10.30 -2.61 18.06
CA SER A 136 10.04 -3.85 17.32
C SER A 136 8.76 -3.81 16.50
N ARG A 137 7.94 -2.78 16.65
CA ARG A 137 6.66 -2.63 15.94
C ARG A 137 6.84 -1.60 14.85
N LYS A 138 6.62 -2.03 13.61
CA LYS A 138 6.73 -1.15 12.45
C LYS A 138 5.35 -0.92 11.87
N HIS A 139 5.08 0.32 11.51
CA HIS A 139 3.89 0.69 10.75
C HIS A 139 4.28 0.81 9.28
N TYR A 140 3.56 0.08 8.44
CA TYR A 140 3.67 0.09 6.99
C TYR A 140 2.42 0.72 6.41
N GLY A 141 2.58 1.63 5.47
CA GLY A 141 1.48 2.23 4.71
C GLY A 141 1.58 1.86 3.24
N ILE A 142 0.47 1.42 2.66
CA ILE A 142 0.34 1.13 1.24
C ILE A 142 -0.71 2.08 0.66
N TYR A 143 -0.26 3.05 -0.12
CA TYR A 143 -1.08 4.09 -0.74
C TYR A 143 -1.43 3.65 -2.15
N THR A 144 -2.70 3.30 -2.37
CA THR A 144 -3.21 2.87 -3.67
C THR A 144 -4.10 3.93 -4.29
N GLN A 145 -4.64 3.70 -5.49
CA GLN A 145 -5.49 4.66 -6.21
C GLN A 145 -6.74 5.09 -5.43
N ASN A 146 -7.31 4.21 -4.62
CA ASN A 146 -8.58 4.47 -3.93
C ASN A 146 -8.51 4.24 -2.42
N GLN A 147 -7.45 3.61 -1.93
CA GLN A 147 -7.39 3.15 -0.55
C GLN A 147 -5.99 3.35 0.01
N ILE A 148 -5.94 3.59 1.32
CA ILE A 148 -4.72 3.52 2.11
C ILE A 148 -4.87 2.34 3.05
N ILE A 149 -3.91 1.41 3.00
CA ILE A 149 -3.83 0.27 3.89
C ILE A 149 -2.69 0.54 4.87
N ASP A 150 -3.02 0.61 6.14
CA ASP A 150 -2.04 0.74 7.22
C ASP A 150 -1.94 -0.60 7.94
N ILE A 151 -0.72 -1.09 8.14
CA ILE A 151 -0.43 -2.36 8.79
C ILE A 151 0.61 -2.14 9.88
N VAL A 152 0.36 -2.66 11.07
CA VAL A 152 1.36 -2.77 12.14
C VAL A 152 1.78 -4.22 12.26
N ALA A 153 3.07 -4.48 12.09
CA ALA A 153 3.65 -5.82 12.15
C ALA A 153 5.02 -5.80 12.85
N PRO A 154 5.44 -6.92 13.47
CA PRO A 154 6.73 -7.03 14.13
C PRO A 154 7.90 -7.16 13.15
N SER A 155 7.65 -7.62 11.94
CA SER A 155 8.66 -7.87 10.91
C SER A 155 8.30 -7.23 9.56
N GLU A 156 9.28 -7.12 8.68
CA GLU A 156 9.02 -6.76 7.28
C GLU A 156 8.22 -7.87 6.59
N PRO A 157 7.31 -7.51 5.67
CA PRO A 157 6.56 -8.51 4.91
C PRO A 157 7.50 -9.36 4.06
N THR A 158 7.18 -10.64 3.94
CA THR A 158 7.73 -11.51 2.90
C THR A 158 7.11 -11.14 1.55
N ARG A 159 7.78 -11.45 0.44
CA ARG A 159 7.39 -10.90 -0.87
C ARG A 159 7.57 -11.87 -1.99
N HIS A 160 6.60 -11.81 -2.93
CA HIS A 160 6.72 -12.42 -4.23
C HIS A 160 6.53 -11.34 -5.31
N LEU A 161 7.63 -10.94 -5.94
CA LEU A 161 7.58 -10.07 -7.11
C LEU A 161 7.30 -10.93 -8.34
N ARG A 162 6.10 -10.84 -8.88
CA ARG A 162 5.75 -11.42 -10.18
C ARG A 162 5.80 -10.32 -11.24
N ILE A 163 6.94 -10.17 -11.88
CA ILE A 163 7.06 -9.40 -13.11
C ILE A 163 7.03 -10.42 -14.25
N SER A 164 5.90 -10.54 -14.92
CA SER A 164 5.79 -11.29 -16.17
C SER A 164 6.14 -10.33 -17.31
N TYR A 165 7.27 -10.52 -17.93
CA TYR A 165 7.54 -9.88 -19.22
C TYR A 165 6.82 -10.68 -20.31
N ALA A 166 5.91 -10.03 -21.02
CA ALA A 166 5.33 -10.56 -22.25
C ALA A 166 6.36 -10.44 -23.37
#